data_c40caede36a9fdc7161303392631ebf7
#
_entry.id   c40caede36a9fdc7161303392631ebf7
#
_cell.length_a   1.000
_cell.length_b   1.000
_cell.length_c   1.000
_cell.angle_alpha   90.00
_cell.angle_beta   90.00
_cell.angle_gamma   90.00
#
_symmetry.space_group_name_H-M   'P 1'
#
loop_
_entity.id
_entity.type
_entity.pdbx_description
1 polymer ?
#
loop_
_entity_poly.entity_id
_entity_poly.type
_entity_poly.pdbx_seq_one_letter_code
_entity_poly.pdbx_strand_id
1 'polypeptide(L)'
;MQTVLKASRFAIGIALMALAALILLPRTGAAAEATGKVDIAVECRCTDQVGQNLCSTFKKGVQDSSGYRLVDAAKGFGMSVHFSCVDLWQGIDSPLAGSMSAVSLVFTIYADGLPGEVYEDSSVSRVGKNSTAEMSRKILAALGQLVSVNSSFFERMRATAQKSAPASRSGQ
;
A
#
# COMPACT_ATOMS: atom_id res chain seq x y z
N MET A 1 -53.36 37.30 -7.33
CA MET A 1 -52.63 36.34 -8.18
C MET A 1 -51.14 36.20 -7.80
N GLN A 2 -50.75 36.51 -6.55
CA GLN A 2 -49.31 36.47 -6.10
C GLN A 2 -48.96 35.37 -5.08
N THR A 3 -49.91 34.57 -4.65
CA THR A 3 -49.73 33.56 -3.58
C THR A 3 -49.35 32.18 -4.09
N VAL A 4 -49.54 31.84 -5.37
CA VAL A 4 -49.25 30.52 -5.94
C VAL A 4 -47.76 30.36 -6.34
N LEU A 5 -47.04 31.47 -6.59
CA LEU A 5 -45.62 31.38 -7.02
C LEU A 5 -44.62 31.15 -5.87
N LYS A 6 -45.04 31.38 -4.58
CA LYS A 6 -44.12 31.18 -3.44
C LYS A 6 -43.99 29.72 -2.99
N ALA A 7 -45.03 28.90 -3.18
CA ALA A 7 -45.03 27.49 -2.80
C ALA A 7 -44.15 26.62 -3.69
N SER A 8 -44.05 26.96 -5.00
CA SER A 8 -43.25 26.20 -5.96
C SER A 8 -41.73 26.33 -5.76
N ARG A 9 -41.24 27.48 -5.24
CA ARG A 9 -39.83 27.68 -5.02
C ARG A 9 -39.30 26.93 -3.79
N PHE A 10 -40.16 26.68 -2.80
CA PHE A 10 -39.76 25.90 -1.60
C PHE A 10 -39.64 24.41 -1.86
N ALA A 11 -40.51 23.86 -2.73
CA ALA A 11 -40.48 22.43 -3.08
C ALA A 11 -39.24 22.05 -3.92
N ILE A 12 -38.75 22.96 -4.79
CA ILE A 12 -37.58 22.73 -5.63
C ILE A 12 -36.29 22.76 -4.77
N GLY A 13 -36.26 23.64 -3.76
CA GLY A 13 -35.09 23.75 -2.85
C GLY A 13 -34.86 22.49 -2.00
N ILE A 14 -35.92 21.84 -1.54
CA ILE A 14 -35.85 20.63 -0.72
C ILE A 14 -35.43 19.42 -1.57
N ALA A 15 -35.89 19.33 -2.81
CA ALA A 15 -35.51 18.26 -3.73
C ALA A 15 -34.03 18.33 -4.13
N LEU A 16 -33.47 19.53 -4.28
CA LEU A 16 -32.02 19.71 -4.59
C LEU A 16 -31.12 19.38 -3.39
N MET A 17 -31.55 19.66 -2.16
CA MET A 17 -30.78 19.29 -0.96
C MET A 17 -30.78 17.76 -0.72
N ALA A 18 -31.87 17.07 -1.02
CA ALA A 18 -31.93 15.61 -0.90
C ALA A 18 -31.03 14.89 -1.92
N LEU A 19 -30.89 15.44 -3.12
CA LEU A 19 -30.01 14.88 -4.14
C LEU A 19 -28.52 15.09 -3.83
N ALA A 20 -28.14 16.22 -3.20
CA ALA A 20 -26.78 16.49 -2.79
C ALA A 20 -26.31 15.61 -1.62
N ALA A 21 -27.22 15.19 -0.72
CA ALA A 21 -26.90 14.28 0.38
C ALA A 21 -26.62 12.85 -0.07
N LEU A 22 -27.14 12.43 -1.21
CA LEU A 22 -26.88 11.08 -1.77
C LEU A 22 -25.48 10.94 -2.40
N ILE A 23 -24.85 12.07 -2.75
CA ILE A 23 -23.50 12.06 -3.39
C ILE A 23 -22.39 12.06 -2.33
N LEU A 24 -22.72 12.45 -1.09
CA LEU A 24 -21.77 12.55 0.05
C LEU A 24 -21.73 11.30 0.94
N LEU A 25 -22.47 10.24 0.62
CA LEU A 25 -22.26 8.97 1.27
C LEU A 25 -20.83 8.51 0.92
N PRO A 26 -19.93 8.37 1.91
CA PRO A 26 -18.66 7.75 1.65
C PRO A 26 -18.99 6.41 1.02
N ARG A 27 -18.57 6.19 -0.23
CA ARG A 27 -18.48 4.86 -0.77
C ARG A 27 -17.48 4.14 0.14
N THR A 28 -17.99 3.55 1.21
CA THR A 28 -17.33 2.42 1.83
C THR A 28 -17.33 1.35 0.74
N GLY A 29 -16.32 1.45 -0.15
CA GLY A 29 -15.96 0.34 -0.98
C GLY A 29 -15.76 -0.79 0.02
N ALA A 30 -16.70 -1.71 0.08
CA ALA A 30 -16.47 -3.01 0.67
C ALA A 30 -15.24 -3.52 -0.07
N ALA A 31 -14.07 -3.35 0.56
CA ALA A 31 -12.89 -4.08 0.17
C ALA A 31 -13.35 -5.52 0.22
N ALA A 32 -13.53 -6.11 -0.96
CA ALA A 32 -13.78 -7.54 -1.06
C ALA A 32 -12.72 -8.16 -0.16
N GLU A 33 -13.14 -8.83 0.91
CA GLU A 33 -12.23 -9.58 1.77
C GLU A 33 -11.50 -10.54 0.85
N ALA A 34 -10.33 -10.12 0.42
CA ALA A 34 -9.43 -10.98 -0.32
C ALA A 34 -9.13 -12.15 0.59
N THR A 35 -9.69 -13.33 0.27
CA THR A 35 -9.65 -14.57 1.06
C THR A 35 -8.20 -15.11 1.17
N GLY A 36 -7.25 -14.30 1.60
CA GLY A 36 -5.86 -14.67 1.85
C GLY A 36 -4.94 -13.45 1.88
N LYS A 37 -3.93 -13.51 2.74
CA LYS A 37 -2.89 -12.48 2.85
C LYS A 37 -2.07 -12.39 1.56
N VAL A 38 -1.65 -11.17 1.20
CA VAL A 38 -0.68 -10.93 0.12
C VAL A 38 0.73 -11.01 0.69
N ASP A 39 1.60 -11.75 0.04
CA ASP A 39 3.01 -11.87 0.42
C ASP A 39 3.76 -10.60 0.05
N ILE A 40 4.48 -10.06 1.03
CA ILE A 40 5.30 -8.85 0.87
C ILE A 40 6.74 -9.18 1.21
N ALA A 41 7.61 -9.12 0.21
CA ALA A 41 9.06 -9.14 0.41
C ALA A 41 9.56 -7.71 0.63
N VAL A 42 10.45 -7.49 1.59
CA VAL A 42 11.00 -6.16 1.88
C VAL A 42 12.52 -6.20 1.90
N GLU A 43 13.12 -5.52 0.94
CA GLU A 43 14.56 -5.36 0.84
C GLU A 43 14.98 -3.98 1.35
N CYS A 44 15.98 -3.94 2.22
CA CYS A 44 16.50 -2.71 2.81
C CYS A 44 17.97 -2.54 2.44
N ARG A 45 18.27 -1.56 1.61
CA ARG A 45 19.63 -1.11 1.26
C ARG A 45 19.84 0.29 1.84
N CYS A 46 19.82 0.39 3.18
CA CYS A 46 19.95 1.65 3.89
C CYS A 46 21.30 1.72 4.58
N THR A 47 22.09 2.77 4.29
CA THR A 47 23.41 2.98 4.85
C THR A 47 23.39 3.83 6.11
N ASP A 48 22.27 4.50 6.40
CA ASP A 48 22.08 5.38 7.56
C ASP A 48 21.04 4.86 8.54
N GLN A 49 21.12 5.32 9.79
CA GLN A 49 20.27 4.87 10.89
C GLN A 49 18.78 5.25 10.70
N VAL A 50 18.51 6.42 10.11
CA VAL A 50 17.12 6.88 9.89
C VAL A 50 16.44 5.97 8.88
N GLY A 51 17.13 5.65 7.78
CA GLY A 51 16.65 4.74 6.76
C GLY A 51 16.44 3.31 7.30
N GLN A 52 17.40 2.80 8.09
CA GLN A 52 17.28 1.49 8.74
C GLN A 52 16.08 1.43 9.70
N ASN A 53 15.88 2.48 10.51
CA ASN A 53 14.72 2.58 11.40
C ASN A 53 13.41 2.63 10.63
N LEU A 54 13.35 3.38 9.51
CA LEU A 54 12.16 3.43 8.65
C LEU A 54 11.84 2.04 8.10
N CYS A 55 12.82 1.36 7.52
CA CYS A 55 12.62 0.04 6.94
C CYS A 55 12.17 -0.99 8.00
N SER A 56 12.78 -0.97 9.19
CA SER A 56 12.39 -1.85 10.31
C SER A 56 10.97 -1.56 10.77
N THR A 57 10.59 -0.28 10.89
CA THR A 57 9.23 0.14 11.26
C THR A 57 8.21 -0.29 10.21
N PHE A 58 8.56 -0.20 8.93
CA PHE A 58 7.71 -0.66 7.84
C PHE A 58 7.52 -2.19 7.87
N LYS A 59 8.59 -2.97 8.02
CA LYS A 59 8.51 -4.43 8.17
C LYS A 59 7.58 -4.84 9.31
N LYS A 60 7.71 -4.17 10.46
CA LYS A 60 6.80 -4.38 11.58
C LYS A 60 5.36 -4.07 11.21
N GLY A 61 5.08 -2.97 10.52
CA GLY A 61 3.74 -2.63 10.06
C GLY A 61 3.14 -3.66 9.10
N VAL A 62 3.95 -4.25 8.21
CA VAL A 62 3.54 -5.37 7.35
C VAL A 62 3.19 -6.60 8.19
N GLN A 63 4.01 -6.96 9.18
CA GLN A 63 3.77 -8.10 10.08
C GLN A 63 2.49 -7.95 10.90
N ASP A 64 2.23 -6.74 11.41
CA ASP A 64 1.07 -6.42 12.24
C ASP A 64 -0.23 -6.32 11.41
N SER A 65 -0.13 -6.30 10.07
CA SER A 65 -1.28 -6.22 9.18
C SER A 65 -2.03 -7.54 9.06
N SER A 66 -3.36 -7.49 9.06
CA SER A 66 -4.20 -8.65 8.76
C SER A 66 -4.19 -9.04 7.28
N GLY A 67 -3.93 -8.09 6.38
CA GLY A 67 -3.97 -8.28 4.92
C GLY A 67 -2.65 -8.75 4.30
N TYR A 68 -1.54 -8.67 5.04
CA TYR A 68 -0.21 -8.97 4.50
C TYR A 68 0.49 -10.08 5.27
N ARG A 69 1.44 -10.73 4.60
CA ARG A 69 2.39 -11.65 5.19
C ARG A 69 3.80 -11.23 4.77
N LEU A 70 4.64 -10.88 5.75
CA LEU A 70 6.06 -10.61 5.47
C LEU A 70 6.76 -11.91 5.11
N VAL A 71 7.50 -11.90 4.00
CA VAL A 71 8.30 -13.04 3.54
C VAL A 71 9.75 -12.61 3.35
N ASP A 72 10.69 -13.56 3.56
CA ASP A 72 12.13 -13.29 3.48
C ASP A 72 12.63 -13.17 2.03
N ALA A 73 11.92 -13.76 1.08
CA ALA A 73 12.28 -13.75 -0.32
C ALA A 73 11.04 -13.75 -1.21
N ALA A 74 11.16 -13.14 -2.39
CA ALA A 74 10.15 -13.12 -3.43
C ALA A 74 10.03 -14.52 -4.06
N LYS A 75 9.12 -15.35 -3.54
CA LYS A 75 8.80 -16.69 -4.05
C LYS A 75 7.28 -16.84 -4.14
N GLY A 76 6.82 -17.59 -5.15
CA GLY A 76 5.40 -17.70 -5.41
C GLY A 76 4.86 -16.48 -6.12
N PHE A 77 3.99 -15.72 -5.49
CA PHE A 77 3.47 -14.46 -6.02
C PHE A 77 3.22 -13.46 -4.88
N GLY A 78 3.45 -12.18 -5.15
CA GLY A 78 3.30 -11.12 -4.16
C GLY A 78 3.86 -9.80 -4.66
N MET A 79 4.18 -8.92 -3.71
CA MET A 79 4.86 -7.66 -3.99
C MET A 79 6.19 -7.57 -3.26
N SER A 80 7.17 -6.91 -3.89
CA SER A 80 8.40 -6.50 -3.22
C SER A 80 8.42 -5.00 -3.00
N VAL A 81 9.00 -4.58 -1.89
CA VAL A 81 9.26 -3.17 -1.57
C VAL A 81 10.75 -3.01 -1.31
N HIS A 82 11.42 -2.28 -2.20
CA HIS A 82 12.85 -2.02 -2.14
C HIS A 82 13.12 -0.64 -1.56
N PHE A 83 13.82 -0.59 -0.45
CA PHE A 83 14.30 0.64 0.18
C PHE A 83 15.76 0.86 -0.18
N SER A 84 16.09 2.05 -0.70
CA SER A 84 17.46 2.55 -0.80
C SER A 84 17.54 3.86 -0.05
N CYS A 85 18.38 3.93 0.99
CA CYS A 85 18.45 5.07 1.87
C CYS A 85 19.89 5.51 2.10
N VAL A 86 20.09 6.82 2.07
CA VAL A 86 21.39 7.46 2.37
C VAL A 86 21.19 8.70 3.23
N ASP A 87 22.13 8.98 4.13
CA ASP A 87 22.14 10.23 4.89
C ASP A 87 22.25 11.42 3.93
N LEU A 88 21.33 12.38 4.03
CA LEU A 88 21.35 13.61 3.21
C LEU A 88 22.61 14.44 3.40
N TRP A 89 23.30 14.28 4.51
CA TRP A 89 24.50 15.02 4.89
C TRP A 89 25.76 14.15 4.84
N GLN A 90 25.68 12.98 4.17
CA GLN A 90 26.82 12.06 4.03
C GLN A 90 27.99 12.76 3.33
N GLY A 91 29.17 12.68 3.97
CA GLY A 91 30.41 13.29 3.44
C GLY A 91 30.52 14.79 3.64
N ILE A 92 29.57 15.42 4.32
CA ILE A 92 29.58 16.83 4.69
C ILE A 92 29.77 16.94 6.20
N ASP A 93 30.73 17.75 6.64
CA ASP A 93 30.87 18.10 8.07
C ASP A 93 29.71 19.01 8.48
N SER A 94 28.66 18.41 9.01
CA SER A 94 27.42 19.09 9.35
C SER A 94 26.89 18.57 10.69
N PRO A 95 26.43 19.45 11.59
CA PRO A 95 25.75 19.05 12.80
C PRO A 95 24.41 18.33 12.54
N LEU A 96 23.95 18.31 11.30
CA LEU A 96 22.73 17.62 10.86
C LEU A 96 22.99 16.19 10.36
N ALA A 97 24.25 15.74 10.30
CA ALA A 97 24.60 14.38 9.91
C ALA A 97 23.83 13.35 10.77
N GLY A 98 23.23 12.35 10.13
CA GLY A 98 22.41 11.35 10.79
C GLY A 98 20.99 11.82 11.21
N SER A 99 20.60 13.06 10.90
CA SER A 99 19.26 13.58 11.25
C SER A 99 18.18 13.32 10.20
N MET A 100 18.59 13.13 8.95
CA MET A 100 17.68 12.95 7.80
C MET A 100 18.25 11.94 6.81
N SER A 101 17.36 11.16 6.20
CA SER A 101 17.67 10.24 5.12
C SER A 101 16.97 10.66 3.82
N ALA A 102 17.67 10.55 2.70
CA ALA A 102 17.04 10.46 1.38
C ALA A 102 16.65 9.00 1.17
N VAL A 103 15.39 8.78 0.89
CA VAL A 103 14.80 7.44 0.75
C VAL A 103 14.21 7.30 -0.64
N SER A 104 14.68 6.32 -1.39
CA SER A 104 14.07 5.84 -2.62
C SER A 104 13.31 4.56 -2.33
N LEU A 105 12.08 4.48 -2.81
CA LEU A 105 11.20 3.33 -2.72
C LEU A 105 10.86 2.84 -4.12
N VAL A 106 10.92 1.53 -4.33
CA VAL A 106 10.43 0.90 -5.55
C VAL A 106 9.49 -0.23 -5.14
N PHE A 107 8.30 -0.24 -5.73
CA PHE A 107 7.32 -1.30 -5.59
C PHE A 107 7.32 -2.16 -6.85
N THR A 108 7.38 -3.46 -6.68
CA THR A 108 7.36 -4.42 -7.78
C THR A 108 6.40 -5.55 -7.47
N ILE A 109 5.91 -6.22 -8.52
CA ILE A 109 5.18 -7.48 -8.41
C ILE A 109 6.10 -8.61 -8.82
N TYR A 110 6.08 -9.71 -8.09
CA TYR A 110 6.74 -10.96 -8.45
C TYR A 110 5.73 -12.10 -8.57
N ALA A 111 6.00 -13.01 -9.49
CA ALA A 111 5.25 -14.25 -9.62
C ALA A 111 6.14 -15.34 -10.23
N ASP A 112 5.95 -16.59 -9.80
CA ASP A 112 6.63 -17.72 -10.40
C ASP A 112 6.32 -17.81 -11.89
N GLY A 113 7.35 -17.97 -12.71
CA GLY A 113 7.25 -17.98 -14.17
C GLY A 113 7.43 -16.61 -14.84
N LEU A 114 7.52 -15.52 -14.09
CA LEU A 114 7.97 -14.24 -14.63
C LEU A 114 9.52 -14.23 -14.72
N PRO A 115 10.10 -13.59 -15.75
CA PRO A 115 11.57 -13.50 -15.92
C PRO A 115 12.24 -12.58 -14.89
N GLY A 116 11.46 -11.99 -13.97
CA GLY A 116 11.91 -11.07 -12.93
C GLY A 116 10.74 -10.39 -12.26
N GLU A 117 11.04 -9.35 -11.49
CA GLU A 117 10.02 -8.50 -10.88
C GLU A 117 9.49 -7.47 -11.87
N VAL A 118 8.20 -7.22 -11.85
CA VAL A 118 7.53 -6.21 -12.68
C VAL A 118 7.40 -4.93 -11.89
N TYR A 119 7.91 -3.83 -12.44
CA TYR A 119 7.80 -2.51 -11.85
C TYR A 119 6.34 -2.05 -11.78
N GLU A 120 5.94 -1.49 -10.63
CA GLU A 120 4.60 -0.94 -10.39
C GLU A 120 4.65 0.56 -10.10
N ASP A 121 5.49 0.98 -9.17
CA ASP A 121 5.58 2.37 -8.74
C ASP A 121 6.90 2.67 -8.04
N SER A 122 7.25 3.96 -7.96
CA SER A 122 8.39 4.40 -7.16
C SER A 122 8.17 5.81 -6.59
N SER A 123 8.87 6.09 -5.51
CA SER A 123 8.89 7.41 -4.92
C SER A 123 10.24 7.74 -4.30
N VAL A 124 10.56 9.03 -4.25
CA VAL A 124 11.72 9.55 -3.53
C VAL A 124 11.25 10.56 -2.50
N SER A 125 11.73 10.42 -1.28
CA SER A 125 11.32 11.26 -0.14
C SER A 125 12.49 11.58 0.77
N ARG A 126 12.33 12.63 1.56
CA ARG A 126 13.21 12.94 2.69
C ARG A 126 12.50 12.55 3.98
N VAL A 127 13.22 11.87 4.87
CA VAL A 127 12.67 11.39 6.14
C VAL A 127 13.55 11.84 7.27
N GLY A 128 12.99 12.58 8.20
CA GLY A 128 13.66 12.99 9.43
C GLY A 128 13.60 11.88 10.48
N LYS A 129 14.55 11.92 11.41
CA LYS A 129 14.66 10.98 12.54
C LYS A 129 13.33 10.77 13.29
N ASN A 130 12.55 11.83 13.47
CA ASN A 130 11.30 11.79 14.24
C ASN A 130 10.06 11.47 13.36
N SER A 131 10.22 11.29 12.04
CA SER A 131 9.12 11.11 11.08
C SER A 131 9.02 9.69 10.54
N THR A 132 9.86 8.78 11.00
CA THR A 132 9.94 7.40 10.46
C THR A 132 8.62 6.64 10.62
N ALA A 133 7.94 6.77 11.76
CA ALA A 133 6.65 6.10 12.00
C ALA A 133 5.53 6.65 11.10
N GLU A 134 5.48 7.96 10.88
CA GLU A 134 4.50 8.58 9.98
C GLU A 134 4.76 8.17 8.53
N MET A 135 6.03 8.23 8.10
CA MET A 135 6.41 7.83 6.75
C MET A 135 6.11 6.34 6.50
N SER A 136 6.41 5.46 7.46
CA SER A 136 6.05 4.04 7.38
C SER A 136 4.56 3.82 7.15
N ARG A 137 3.69 4.56 7.85
CA ARG A 137 2.24 4.49 7.64
C ARG A 137 1.83 4.95 6.24
N LYS A 138 2.46 6.01 5.70
CA LYS A 138 2.21 6.49 4.34
C LYS A 138 2.61 5.43 3.30
N ILE A 139 3.75 4.78 3.49
CA ILE A 139 4.21 3.70 2.61
C ILE A 139 3.27 2.49 2.68
N LEU A 140 2.79 2.11 3.86
CA LEU A 140 1.80 1.04 4.02
C LEU A 140 0.47 1.38 3.33
N ALA A 141 0.03 2.64 3.39
CA ALA A 141 -1.17 3.08 2.68
C ALA A 141 -0.99 3.02 1.16
N ALA A 142 0.17 3.45 0.63
CA ALA A 142 0.51 3.34 -0.79
C ALA A 142 0.55 1.87 -1.24
N LEU A 143 1.18 0.98 -0.46
CA LEU A 143 1.16 -0.46 -0.69
C LEU A 143 -0.27 -0.99 -0.76
N GLY A 144 -1.15 -0.56 0.15
CA GLY A 144 -2.56 -0.95 0.15
C GLY A 144 -3.31 -0.55 -1.12
N GLN A 145 -3.03 0.65 -1.64
CA GLN A 145 -3.60 1.11 -2.91
C GLN A 145 -3.10 0.25 -4.08
N LEU A 146 -1.80 -0.03 -4.16
CA LEU A 146 -1.22 -0.87 -5.22
C LEU A 146 -1.78 -2.29 -5.17
N VAL A 147 -1.90 -2.90 -3.98
CA VAL A 147 -2.53 -4.23 -3.82
C VAL A 147 -4.00 -4.20 -4.26
N SER A 148 -4.74 -3.14 -3.94
CA SER A 148 -6.15 -2.99 -4.35
C SER A 148 -6.29 -2.89 -5.87
N VAL A 149 -5.47 -2.06 -6.51
CA VAL A 149 -5.47 -1.91 -7.99
C VAL A 149 -5.13 -3.23 -8.67
N ASN A 150 -4.20 -4.01 -8.10
CA ASN A 150 -3.75 -5.29 -8.64
C ASN A 150 -4.53 -6.51 -8.09
N SER A 151 -5.65 -6.31 -7.40
CA SER A 151 -6.41 -7.38 -6.75
C SER A 151 -6.81 -8.51 -7.70
N SER A 152 -7.30 -8.19 -8.90
CA SER A 152 -7.67 -9.18 -9.91
C SER A 152 -6.48 -10.02 -10.41
N PHE A 153 -5.27 -9.46 -10.43
CA PHE A 153 -4.05 -10.21 -10.72
C PHE A 153 -3.76 -11.22 -9.60
N PHE A 154 -3.76 -10.77 -8.34
CA PHE A 154 -3.51 -11.65 -7.20
C PHE A 154 -4.54 -12.77 -7.06
N GLU A 155 -5.81 -12.50 -7.36
CA GLU A 155 -6.86 -13.53 -7.39
C GLU A 155 -6.59 -14.60 -8.46
N ARG A 156 -6.23 -14.20 -9.68
CA ARG A 156 -5.86 -15.15 -10.75
C ARG A 156 -4.66 -15.99 -10.38
N MET A 157 -3.61 -15.39 -9.80
CA MET A 157 -2.42 -16.10 -9.37
C MET A 157 -2.72 -17.14 -8.28
N ARG A 158 -3.57 -16.79 -7.29
CA ARG A 158 -4.05 -17.74 -6.27
C ARG A 158 -4.79 -18.91 -6.89
N ALA A 159 -5.72 -18.65 -7.80
CA ALA A 159 -6.50 -19.69 -8.46
C ALA A 159 -5.60 -20.66 -9.24
N THR A 160 -4.55 -20.14 -9.88
CA THR A 160 -3.57 -20.96 -10.60
C THR A 160 -2.73 -21.79 -9.64
N ALA A 161 -2.22 -21.21 -8.56
CA ALA A 161 -1.44 -21.91 -7.54
C ALA A 161 -2.24 -23.06 -6.89
N GLN A 162 -3.52 -22.84 -6.61
CA GLN A 162 -4.41 -23.88 -6.04
C GLN A 162 -4.62 -25.04 -7.01
N LYS A 163 -4.73 -24.80 -8.32
CA LYS A 163 -4.87 -25.85 -9.33
C LYS A 163 -3.59 -26.67 -9.51
N SER A 164 -2.43 -26.06 -9.28
CA SER A 164 -1.11 -26.70 -9.44
C SER A 164 -0.67 -27.46 -8.19
N ALA A 165 -1.36 -27.28 -7.05
CA ALA A 165 -1.07 -28.01 -5.84
C ALA A 165 -1.43 -29.49 -6.05
N PRO A 166 -0.48 -30.45 -5.87
CA PRO A 166 -0.79 -31.87 -5.99
C PRO A 166 -1.89 -32.21 -4.99
N ALA A 167 -2.95 -32.85 -5.48
CA ALA A 167 -4.01 -33.37 -4.62
C ALA A 167 -3.33 -34.20 -3.51
N SER A 168 -3.38 -33.71 -2.27
CA SER A 168 -2.85 -34.44 -1.13
C SER A 168 -3.54 -35.80 -1.14
N ARG A 169 -2.77 -36.87 -1.40
CA ARG A 169 -3.24 -38.25 -1.28
C ARG A 169 -3.70 -38.47 0.16
N SER A 170 -4.97 -38.20 0.40
CA SER A 170 -5.67 -38.70 1.56
C SER A 170 -5.93 -40.20 1.31
N GLY A 171 -5.04 -41.05 1.81
CA GLY A 171 -5.26 -42.49 1.67
C GLY A 171 -4.01 -43.28 2.03
N GLN A 172 -3.74 -43.47 3.27
CA GLN A 172 -3.48 -44.81 3.84
C GLN A 172 -3.47 -44.72 5.36
#